data_d57ba93624f2b812dd15cd30daa60300
#
_entry.id   d57ba93624f2b812dd15cd30daa60300
#
_cell.length_a   1.000
_cell.length_b   1.000
_cell.length_c   1.000
_cell.angle_alpha   90.00
_cell.angle_beta   90.00
_cell.angle_gamma   90.00
#
_symmetry.space_group_name_H-M   'P 1'
#
loop_
_entity.id
_entity.type
_entity.pdbx_description
1 polymer ?
#
loop_
_entity_poly.entity_id
_entity_poly.type
_entity_poly.pdbx_seq_one_letter_code
_entity_poly.pdbx_strand_id
1 'polypeptide(L)'
;SVIPSVTNVNNVSIVTGTFPKTHGITSNYYLDRNTGEGTYIEDSTFLLAPTIFEIAKKKKSVDKTALFVTKQKLLRILQAETDIAVAAEAPSDEYIDAIGPVEPIYSCEINWWLLRAVQYTLIKHNPDLVYCSTTDWVQHKYAPHEELSQIHMFKLDKIIGEIVDDNPNREIYITADHGMEEKTAAIDPSQILKQCGISANSIPIIKDRYEAHHSNLGGAAYVFLDHQRDLETAIQTLKNTQGIEEVYSAPDAAQIFSLHPDRIGDIFVLADKETVFGVLDVPNEKVSLRSHGSRHESYVPIVGYNSPFSVSDFTYNLDIGRLMIDSLQ
;
A
#
# COMPACT_ATOMS: atom_id res chain seq x y z
N SER A 1 -0.16 -10.00 2.49
CA SER A 1 0.24 -8.97 1.52
C SER A 1 1.61 -9.28 0.92
N VAL A 2 1.97 -8.58 -0.16
CA VAL A 2 3.32 -8.68 -0.72
C VAL A 2 4.31 -7.81 0.07
N ILE A 3 5.61 -8.11 -0.08
CA ILE A 3 6.70 -7.32 0.50
C ILE A 3 7.28 -6.40 -0.59
N PRO A 4 7.52 -5.12 -0.24
CA PRO A 4 7.29 -4.45 1.05
C PRO A 4 5.79 -4.23 1.32
N SER A 5 5.42 -4.31 2.59
CA SER A 5 4.03 -4.18 3.06
C SER A 5 3.64 -2.69 3.15
N VAL A 6 3.42 -2.07 1.99
CA VAL A 6 3.15 -0.63 1.84
C VAL A 6 2.00 -0.37 0.86
N THR A 7 1.28 0.72 1.09
CA THR A 7 0.00 1.05 0.45
C THR A 7 0.03 1.01 -1.07
N ASN A 8 0.91 1.78 -1.74
CA ASN A 8 0.93 1.79 -3.22
C ASN A 8 1.21 0.40 -3.78
N VAL A 9 2.20 -0.31 -3.22
CA VAL A 9 2.61 -1.64 -3.70
C VAL A 9 1.46 -2.63 -3.61
N ASN A 10 0.80 -2.70 -2.45
CA ASN A 10 -0.23 -3.70 -2.22
C ASN A 10 -1.57 -3.36 -2.89
N ASN A 11 -2.00 -2.09 -2.91
CA ASN A 11 -3.19 -1.71 -3.67
C ASN A 11 -3.02 -1.99 -5.17
N VAL A 12 -1.85 -1.65 -5.75
CA VAL A 12 -1.55 -1.97 -7.15
C VAL A 12 -1.49 -3.48 -7.37
N SER A 13 -0.86 -4.23 -6.46
CA SER A 13 -0.81 -5.70 -6.55
C SER A 13 -2.22 -6.32 -6.57
N ILE A 14 -3.14 -5.84 -5.71
CA ILE A 14 -4.53 -6.31 -5.68
C ILE A 14 -5.25 -5.96 -7.00
N VAL A 15 -5.17 -4.70 -7.44
CA VAL A 15 -5.94 -4.24 -8.61
C VAL A 15 -5.39 -4.77 -9.94
N THR A 16 -4.12 -5.16 -10.00
CA THR A 16 -3.53 -5.80 -11.19
C THR A 16 -3.49 -7.32 -11.11
N GLY A 17 -3.73 -7.91 -9.92
CA GLY A 17 -3.59 -9.36 -9.68
C GLY A 17 -2.17 -9.87 -9.86
N THR A 18 -1.14 -9.01 -9.80
CA THR A 18 0.25 -9.35 -10.09
C THR A 18 1.22 -8.86 -9.01
N PHE A 19 2.43 -9.41 -9.02
CA PHE A 19 3.51 -8.96 -8.14
C PHE A 19 4.21 -7.69 -8.65
N PRO A 20 4.94 -6.97 -7.78
CA PRO A 20 5.73 -5.78 -8.13
C PRO A 20 6.66 -5.96 -9.32
N LYS A 21 7.20 -7.16 -9.54
CA LYS A 21 8.02 -7.51 -10.72
C LYS A 21 7.27 -7.23 -12.03
N THR A 22 5.97 -7.45 -12.04
CA THR A 22 5.13 -7.29 -13.23
C THR A 22 4.54 -5.88 -13.33
N HIS A 23 3.94 -5.38 -12.25
CA HIS A 23 3.28 -4.07 -12.29
C HIS A 23 4.22 -2.88 -12.06
N GLY A 24 5.46 -3.13 -11.61
CA GLY A 24 6.52 -2.13 -11.53
C GLY A 24 6.49 -1.20 -10.32
N ILE A 25 5.47 -1.24 -9.47
CA ILE A 25 5.40 -0.38 -8.27
C ILE A 25 6.05 -1.12 -7.10
N THR A 26 7.21 -0.63 -6.65
CA THR A 26 8.02 -1.27 -5.60
C THR A 26 8.08 -0.46 -4.29
N SER A 27 7.58 0.79 -4.32
CA SER A 27 7.55 1.71 -3.16
C SER A 27 6.61 2.88 -3.44
N ASN A 28 6.60 3.88 -2.56
CA ASN A 28 5.94 5.17 -2.80
C ASN A 28 6.82 6.18 -3.55
N TYR A 29 8.11 5.85 -3.73
CA TYR A 29 9.11 6.77 -4.29
C TYR A 29 10.07 6.03 -5.22
N TYR A 30 10.36 6.61 -6.38
CA TYR A 30 11.29 6.09 -7.36
C TYR A 30 12.53 6.97 -7.44
N LEU A 31 13.71 6.36 -7.44
CA LEU A 31 14.99 7.00 -7.73
C LEU A 31 15.52 6.51 -9.07
N ASP A 32 15.66 7.42 -10.03
CA ASP A 32 16.34 7.13 -11.29
C ASP A 32 17.86 7.09 -11.05
N ARG A 33 18.44 5.91 -11.23
CA ARG A 33 19.89 5.70 -11.02
C ARG A 33 20.78 6.45 -12.01
N ASN A 34 20.27 6.74 -13.22
CA ASN A 34 21.06 7.38 -14.27
C ASN A 34 21.16 8.89 -14.05
N THR A 35 20.08 9.50 -13.57
CA THR A 35 20.02 10.95 -13.34
C THR A 35 20.25 11.32 -11.88
N GLY A 36 20.04 10.40 -10.94
CA GLY A 36 20.02 10.67 -9.50
C GLY A 36 18.75 11.41 -9.04
N GLU A 37 17.78 11.60 -9.95
CA GLU A 37 16.53 12.29 -9.62
C GLU A 37 15.51 11.35 -8.97
N GLY A 38 14.86 11.85 -7.94
CA GLY A 38 13.84 11.12 -7.23
C GLY A 38 12.44 11.66 -7.48
N THR A 39 11.47 10.76 -7.62
CA THR A 39 10.09 11.12 -7.95
C THR A 39 9.10 10.37 -7.06
N TYR A 40 8.10 11.07 -6.52
CA TYR A 40 6.98 10.44 -5.83
C TYR A 40 6.12 9.69 -6.85
N ILE A 41 5.74 8.45 -6.53
CA ILE A 41 4.83 7.65 -7.36
C ILE A 41 3.40 8.09 -7.06
N GLU A 42 2.89 8.99 -7.87
CA GLU A 42 1.59 9.65 -7.67
C GLU A 42 0.66 9.58 -8.89
N ASP A 43 1.05 8.87 -9.95
CA ASP A 43 0.27 8.67 -11.18
C ASP A 43 0.57 7.32 -11.84
N SER A 44 -0.14 7.01 -12.91
CA SER A 44 -0.04 5.74 -13.63
C SER A 44 1.21 5.59 -14.52
N THR A 45 2.06 6.61 -14.65
CA THR A 45 3.27 6.58 -15.52
C THR A 45 4.21 5.42 -15.14
N PHE A 46 4.23 5.07 -13.86
CA PHE A 46 5.06 3.98 -13.35
C PHE A 46 4.40 2.61 -13.42
N LEU A 47 3.11 2.52 -13.75
CA LEU A 47 2.38 1.26 -13.81
C LEU A 47 2.68 0.53 -15.13
N LEU A 48 3.18 -0.72 -15.02
CA LEU A 48 3.58 -1.54 -16.16
C LEU A 48 2.58 -2.66 -16.50
N ALA A 49 1.56 -2.87 -15.68
CA ALA A 49 0.54 -3.89 -15.89
C ALA A 49 -0.86 -3.23 -15.96
N PRO A 50 -1.78 -3.78 -16.76
CA PRO A 50 -3.14 -3.30 -16.78
C PRO A 50 -3.86 -3.61 -15.46
N THR A 51 -4.76 -2.72 -15.05
CA THR A 51 -5.66 -2.92 -13.92
C THR A 51 -6.80 -3.87 -14.29
N ILE A 52 -7.49 -4.39 -13.28
CA ILE A 52 -8.71 -5.19 -13.48
C ILE A 52 -9.76 -4.41 -14.28
N PHE A 53 -9.83 -3.08 -14.13
CA PHE A 53 -10.75 -2.22 -14.87
C PHE A 53 -10.43 -2.23 -16.36
N GLU A 54 -9.16 -2.03 -16.74
CA GLU A 54 -8.72 -2.08 -18.12
C GLU A 54 -8.95 -3.46 -18.76
N ILE A 55 -8.69 -4.53 -18.00
CA ILE A 55 -8.90 -5.90 -18.45
C ILE A 55 -10.39 -6.17 -18.66
N ALA A 56 -11.24 -5.80 -17.69
CA ALA A 56 -12.67 -6.01 -17.75
C ALA A 56 -13.33 -5.26 -18.93
N LYS A 57 -12.94 -3.99 -19.14
CA LYS A 57 -13.40 -3.20 -20.30
C LYS A 57 -12.93 -3.77 -21.62
N LYS A 58 -11.67 -4.20 -21.73
CA LYS A 58 -11.12 -4.82 -22.93
C LYS A 58 -11.84 -6.12 -23.29
N LYS A 59 -12.17 -6.95 -22.27
CA LYS A 59 -12.93 -8.19 -22.45
C LYS A 59 -14.42 -7.96 -22.67
N LYS A 60 -14.93 -6.76 -22.40
CA LYS A 60 -16.36 -6.41 -22.40
C LYS A 60 -17.18 -7.28 -21.44
N SER A 61 -16.57 -7.70 -20.35
CA SER A 61 -17.20 -8.54 -19.34
C SER A 61 -17.97 -7.76 -18.28
N VAL A 62 -17.79 -6.43 -18.24
CA VAL A 62 -18.53 -5.51 -17.39
C VAL A 62 -18.93 -4.25 -18.18
N ASP A 63 -20.08 -3.69 -17.87
CA ASP A 63 -20.57 -2.45 -18.49
C ASP A 63 -20.06 -1.23 -17.72
N LYS A 64 -20.08 -1.28 -16.39
CA LYS A 64 -19.73 -0.14 -15.54
C LYS A 64 -18.78 -0.52 -14.41
N THR A 65 -17.75 0.31 -14.25
CA THR A 65 -16.71 0.15 -13.22
C THR A 65 -16.66 1.35 -12.29
N ALA A 66 -16.27 1.15 -11.02
CA ALA A 66 -16.12 2.24 -10.06
C ALA A 66 -14.89 2.05 -9.16
N LEU A 67 -14.20 3.15 -8.91
CA LEU A 67 -13.01 3.23 -8.06
C LEU A 67 -13.23 4.27 -6.96
N PHE A 68 -13.06 3.85 -5.71
CA PHE A 68 -13.17 4.71 -4.54
C PHE A 68 -11.88 4.66 -3.73
N VAL A 69 -11.30 5.80 -3.47
CA VAL A 69 -10.06 5.92 -2.66
C VAL A 69 -10.14 7.12 -1.73
N THR A 70 -9.39 7.09 -0.64
CA THR A 70 -9.31 8.27 0.23
C THR A 70 -8.43 9.34 -0.39
N LYS A 71 -7.24 8.99 -0.90
CA LYS A 71 -6.21 9.92 -1.37
C LYS A 71 -6.17 10.03 -2.90
N GLN A 72 -6.13 11.24 -3.44
CA GLN A 72 -6.07 11.49 -4.88
C GLN A 72 -4.89 10.82 -5.59
N LYS A 73 -3.73 10.63 -4.91
CA LYS A 73 -2.59 9.97 -5.52
C LYS A 73 -2.93 8.55 -6.00
N LEU A 74 -3.64 7.78 -5.17
CA LEU A 74 -4.02 6.41 -5.51
C LEU A 74 -5.07 6.39 -6.64
N LEU A 75 -5.97 7.37 -6.66
CA LEU A 75 -6.89 7.55 -7.76
C LEU A 75 -6.14 7.71 -9.09
N ARG A 76 -5.16 8.64 -9.15
CA ARG A 76 -4.37 8.89 -10.36
C ARG A 76 -3.57 7.68 -10.83
N ILE A 77 -3.16 6.80 -9.91
CA ILE A 77 -2.46 5.55 -10.27
C ILE A 77 -3.41 4.54 -10.89
N LEU A 78 -4.65 4.41 -10.39
CA LEU A 78 -5.53 3.27 -10.66
C LEU A 78 -6.73 3.57 -11.57
N GLN A 79 -7.05 4.83 -11.88
CA GLN A 79 -8.32 5.22 -12.51
C GLN A 79 -8.45 4.91 -14.00
N ALA A 80 -7.43 4.36 -14.66
CA ALA A 80 -7.51 4.02 -16.07
C ALA A 80 -8.71 3.11 -16.37
N GLU A 81 -9.54 3.47 -17.36
CA GLU A 81 -10.75 2.74 -17.78
C GLU A 81 -11.80 2.55 -16.66
N THR A 82 -11.84 3.44 -15.65
CA THR A 82 -12.94 3.49 -14.69
C THR A 82 -14.02 4.48 -15.12
N ASP A 83 -15.31 4.08 -15.03
CA ASP A 83 -16.43 4.96 -15.38
C ASP A 83 -16.74 5.95 -14.26
N ILE A 84 -16.58 5.53 -13.02
CA ILE A 84 -16.79 6.34 -11.82
C ILE A 84 -15.52 6.28 -10.98
N ALA A 85 -14.92 7.44 -10.71
CA ALA A 85 -13.70 7.55 -9.93
C ALA A 85 -13.87 8.63 -8.85
N VAL A 86 -13.78 8.23 -7.57
CA VAL A 86 -14.02 9.11 -6.43
C VAL A 86 -12.83 9.08 -5.47
N ALA A 87 -12.26 10.27 -5.20
CA ALA A 87 -11.33 10.46 -4.10
C ALA A 87 -12.02 11.27 -2.99
N ALA A 88 -12.09 10.72 -1.78
CA ALA A 88 -12.70 11.45 -0.64
C ALA A 88 -11.97 12.74 -0.30
N GLU A 89 -10.67 12.83 -0.59
CA GLU A 89 -9.87 14.06 -0.44
C GLU A 89 -10.38 15.24 -1.28
N ALA A 90 -11.08 14.97 -2.39
CA ALA A 90 -11.65 15.98 -3.28
C ALA A 90 -12.89 15.42 -4.02
N PRO A 91 -14.01 15.22 -3.31
CA PRO A 91 -15.23 14.69 -3.89
C PRO A 91 -15.92 15.70 -4.80
N SER A 92 -16.74 15.21 -5.73
CA SER A 92 -17.62 16.07 -6.51
C SER A 92 -18.84 16.54 -5.71
N ASP A 93 -19.48 17.62 -6.18
CA ASP A 93 -20.70 18.17 -5.56
C ASP A 93 -21.82 17.12 -5.47
N GLU A 94 -21.94 16.21 -6.44
CA GLU A 94 -22.90 15.11 -6.40
C GLU A 94 -22.82 14.29 -5.11
N TYR A 95 -21.59 13.93 -4.70
CA TYR A 95 -21.40 13.14 -3.49
C TYR A 95 -21.58 13.97 -2.22
N ILE A 96 -21.18 15.23 -2.24
CA ILE A 96 -21.40 16.16 -1.12
C ILE A 96 -22.90 16.36 -0.90
N ASP A 97 -23.68 16.56 -1.97
CA ASP A 97 -25.12 16.75 -1.90
C ASP A 97 -25.86 15.48 -1.41
N ALA A 98 -25.36 14.31 -1.79
CA ALA A 98 -25.98 13.04 -1.47
C ALA A 98 -25.66 12.52 -0.05
N ILE A 99 -24.44 12.75 0.44
CA ILE A 99 -23.90 12.11 1.65
C ILE A 99 -23.66 13.14 2.75
N GLY A 100 -23.41 14.38 2.37
CA GLY A 100 -22.95 15.47 3.25
C GLY A 100 -21.47 15.79 3.05
N PRO A 101 -20.99 16.83 3.76
CA PRO A 101 -19.61 17.28 3.65
C PRO A 101 -18.63 16.18 4.05
N VAL A 102 -17.48 16.18 3.39
CA VAL A 102 -16.39 15.26 3.72
C VAL A 102 -15.60 15.75 4.93
N GLU A 103 -15.24 14.84 5.80
CA GLU A 103 -14.39 15.11 6.95
C GLU A 103 -12.90 15.17 6.57
N PRO A 104 -12.03 15.75 7.42
CA PRO A 104 -10.60 15.83 7.16
C PRO A 104 -9.97 14.48 6.84
N ILE A 105 -8.97 14.46 5.93
CA ILE A 105 -8.26 13.24 5.52
C ILE A 105 -7.59 12.50 6.69
N TYR A 106 -7.26 13.23 7.77
CA TYR A 106 -6.69 12.69 9.00
C TYR A 106 -7.75 12.50 10.08
N SER A 107 -8.82 11.76 9.74
CA SER A 107 -9.90 11.38 10.64
C SER A 107 -10.35 9.94 10.34
N CYS A 108 -11.11 9.34 11.25
CA CYS A 108 -11.74 8.04 10.98
C CYS A 108 -12.98 8.19 10.10
N GLU A 109 -13.65 9.35 10.19
CA GLU A 109 -14.91 9.66 9.52
C GLU A 109 -14.76 9.68 8.00
N ILE A 110 -13.59 10.04 7.47
CA ILE A 110 -13.35 10.04 6.03
C ILE A 110 -13.52 8.65 5.40
N ASN A 111 -13.15 7.59 6.13
CA ASN A 111 -13.35 6.21 5.67
C ASN A 111 -14.84 5.82 5.70
N TRP A 112 -15.58 6.30 6.68
CA TRP A 112 -17.03 6.06 6.75
C TRP A 112 -17.74 6.80 5.63
N TRP A 113 -17.34 8.05 5.37
CA TRP A 113 -17.83 8.84 4.24
C TRP A 113 -17.56 8.13 2.91
N LEU A 114 -16.35 7.62 2.71
CA LEU A 114 -15.97 6.89 1.49
C LEU A 114 -16.84 5.65 1.27
N LEU A 115 -17.08 4.84 2.31
CA LEU A 115 -17.98 3.68 2.21
C LEU A 115 -19.43 4.09 1.96
N ARG A 116 -19.90 5.24 2.48
CA ARG A 116 -21.21 5.79 2.12
C ARG A 116 -21.27 6.23 0.66
N ALA A 117 -20.18 6.74 0.10
CA ALA A 117 -20.07 7.03 -1.33
C ALA A 117 -20.16 5.76 -2.18
N VAL A 118 -19.52 4.67 -1.74
CA VAL A 118 -19.68 3.35 -2.36
C VAL A 118 -21.15 2.91 -2.33
N GLN A 119 -21.79 2.92 -1.16
CA GLN A 119 -23.18 2.53 -1.01
C GLN A 119 -24.14 3.34 -1.91
N TYR A 120 -23.99 4.67 -1.90
CA TYR A 120 -24.75 5.55 -2.78
C TYR A 120 -24.58 5.19 -4.26
N THR A 121 -23.35 4.95 -4.68
CA THR A 121 -23.05 4.60 -6.08
C THR A 121 -23.62 3.24 -6.47
N LEU A 122 -23.54 2.25 -5.59
CA LEU A 122 -24.13 0.93 -5.81
C LEU A 122 -25.65 1.00 -6.01
N ILE A 123 -26.34 1.85 -5.24
CA ILE A 123 -27.79 2.04 -5.35
C ILE A 123 -28.14 2.85 -6.60
N LYS A 124 -27.46 3.95 -6.86
CA LYS A 124 -27.82 4.91 -7.92
C LYS A 124 -27.33 4.49 -9.30
N HIS A 125 -26.11 3.99 -9.40
CA HIS A 125 -25.42 3.74 -10.65
C HIS A 125 -25.22 2.26 -10.97
N ASN A 126 -25.38 1.38 -9.98
CA ASN A 126 -25.26 -0.07 -10.08
C ASN A 126 -24.04 -0.55 -10.91
N PRO A 127 -22.79 -0.18 -10.54
CA PRO A 127 -21.61 -0.68 -11.23
C PRO A 127 -21.44 -2.18 -11.04
N ASP A 128 -20.87 -2.86 -12.06
CA ASP A 128 -20.61 -4.29 -12.06
C ASP A 128 -19.35 -4.65 -11.28
N LEU A 129 -18.38 -3.74 -11.27
CA LEU A 129 -17.08 -3.94 -10.61
C LEU A 129 -16.71 -2.69 -9.81
N VAL A 130 -16.43 -2.88 -8.52
CA VAL A 130 -16.07 -1.81 -7.60
C VAL A 130 -14.79 -2.16 -6.84
N TYR A 131 -13.86 -1.23 -6.75
CA TYR A 131 -12.74 -1.28 -5.81
C TYR A 131 -12.80 -0.10 -4.86
N CYS A 132 -12.60 -0.35 -3.57
CA CYS A 132 -12.57 0.69 -2.54
C CYS A 132 -11.34 0.51 -1.65
N SER A 133 -10.54 1.59 -1.51
CA SER A 133 -9.38 1.61 -0.61
C SER A 133 -9.48 2.78 0.37
N THR A 134 -9.59 2.46 1.65
CA THR A 134 -9.63 3.42 2.77
C THR A 134 -8.23 3.91 3.15
N THR A 135 -8.12 4.85 4.10
CA THR A 135 -6.84 5.24 4.70
C THR A 135 -6.68 4.65 6.09
N ASP A 136 -5.45 4.35 6.46
CA ASP A 136 -5.03 3.71 7.70
C ASP A 136 -4.59 4.69 8.80
N TRP A 137 -5.05 5.96 8.72
CA TRP A 137 -4.67 6.98 9.70
C TRP A 137 -4.98 6.59 11.15
N VAL A 138 -6.13 5.93 11.38
CA VAL A 138 -6.51 5.44 12.72
C VAL A 138 -5.49 4.44 13.24
N GLN A 139 -5.08 3.49 12.39
CA GLN A 139 -4.14 2.43 12.74
C GLN A 139 -2.73 2.97 13.04
N HIS A 140 -2.33 4.09 12.41
CA HIS A 140 -1.09 4.80 12.73
C HIS A 140 -1.14 5.52 14.09
N LYS A 141 -2.31 5.88 14.59
CA LYS A 141 -2.45 6.68 15.81
C LYS A 141 -2.88 5.87 17.03
N TYR A 142 -3.68 4.82 16.82
CA TYR A 142 -4.34 4.08 17.89
C TYR A 142 -4.11 2.58 17.76
N ALA A 143 -3.81 1.94 18.88
CA ALA A 143 -3.69 0.47 18.94
C ALA A 143 -5.08 -0.21 18.80
N PRO A 144 -5.15 -1.48 18.39
CA PRO A 144 -6.41 -2.18 18.13
C PRO A 144 -7.36 -2.25 19.34
N HIS A 145 -6.82 -2.21 20.56
CA HIS A 145 -7.60 -2.25 21.81
C HIS A 145 -8.12 -0.88 22.26
N GLU A 146 -7.69 0.19 21.65
CA GLU A 146 -8.14 1.55 21.98
C GLU A 146 -9.55 1.83 21.44
N GLU A 147 -10.31 2.62 22.18
CA GLU A 147 -11.72 2.87 21.92
C GLU A 147 -12.00 3.36 20.49
N LEU A 148 -11.19 4.32 19.99
CA LEU A 148 -11.40 4.88 18.65
C LEU A 148 -11.15 3.83 17.54
N SER A 149 -10.17 2.95 17.72
CA SER A 149 -9.93 1.83 16.78
C SER A 149 -11.13 0.88 16.74
N GLN A 150 -11.70 0.56 17.89
CA GLN A 150 -12.86 -0.33 17.98
C GLN A 150 -14.11 0.33 17.38
N ILE A 151 -14.37 1.60 17.67
CA ILE A 151 -15.46 2.38 17.07
C ILE A 151 -15.29 2.43 15.55
N HIS A 152 -14.07 2.67 15.07
CA HIS A 152 -13.77 2.73 13.65
C HIS A 152 -14.12 1.40 12.95
N MET A 153 -13.61 0.28 13.45
CA MET A 153 -13.91 -1.04 12.89
C MET A 153 -15.39 -1.39 12.94
N PHE A 154 -16.07 -1.11 14.05
CA PHE A 154 -17.51 -1.32 14.18
C PHE A 154 -18.31 -0.50 13.16
N LYS A 155 -17.92 0.73 12.89
CA LYS A 155 -18.59 1.59 11.89
C LYS A 155 -18.37 1.09 10.47
N LEU A 156 -17.15 0.63 10.13
CA LEU A 156 -16.86 0.02 8.82
C LEU A 156 -17.72 -1.24 8.63
N ASP A 157 -17.71 -2.15 9.60
CA ASP A 157 -18.51 -3.38 9.60
C ASP A 157 -20.00 -3.10 9.39
N LYS A 158 -20.54 -2.13 10.14
CA LYS A 158 -21.93 -1.73 10.01
C LYS A 158 -22.29 -1.24 8.59
N ILE A 159 -21.45 -0.37 7.99
CA ILE A 159 -21.72 0.16 6.63
C ILE A 159 -21.59 -0.96 5.59
N ILE A 160 -20.61 -1.85 5.75
CA ILE A 160 -20.47 -3.01 4.87
C ILE A 160 -21.67 -3.95 5.00
N GLY A 161 -22.16 -4.18 6.23
CA GLY A 161 -23.38 -4.94 6.45
C GLY A 161 -24.61 -4.35 5.73
N GLU A 162 -24.78 -3.03 5.78
CA GLU A 162 -25.85 -2.33 5.04
C GLU A 162 -25.68 -2.50 3.51
N ILE A 163 -24.45 -2.49 2.99
CA ILE A 163 -24.17 -2.76 1.56
C ILE A 163 -24.52 -4.20 1.17
N VAL A 164 -24.29 -5.16 2.06
CA VAL A 164 -24.69 -6.57 1.88
C VAL A 164 -26.22 -6.68 1.87
N ASP A 165 -26.90 -6.04 2.82
CA ASP A 165 -28.37 -6.07 2.95
C ASP A 165 -29.07 -5.44 1.73
N ASP A 166 -28.49 -4.38 1.14
CA ASP A 166 -29.02 -3.71 -0.06
C ASP A 166 -29.08 -4.67 -1.27
N ASN A 167 -28.14 -5.59 -1.40
CA ASN A 167 -28.15 -6.65 -2.40
C ASN A 167 -27.34 -7.88 -1.93
N PRO A 168 -27.97 -8.87 -1.31
CA PRO A 168 -27.28 -10.03 -0.75
C PRO A 168 -26.67 -10.98 -1.78
N ASN A 169 -26.90 -10.75 -3.08
CA ASN A 169 -26.27 -11.54 -4.14
C ASN A 169 -24.90 -10.99 -4.60
N ARG A 170 -24.44 -9.85 -4.06
CA ARG A 170 -23.12 -9.33 -4.39
C ARG A 170 -22.03 -10.26 -3.90
N GLU A 171 -20.99 -10.38 -4.70
CA GLU A 171 -19.72 -10.96 -4.32
C GLU A 171 -18.86 -9.86 -3.71
N ILE A 172 -18.39 -10.04 -2.47
CA ILE A 172 -17.63 -9.01 -1.75
C ILE A 172 -16.36 -9.64 -1.15
N TYR A 173 -15.24 -8.99 -1.38
CA TYR A 173 -13.97 -9.29 -0.73
C TYR A 173 -13.53 -8.14 0.16
N ILE A 174 -13.08 -8.47 1.37
CA ILE A 174 -12.51 -7.51 2.31
C ILE A 174 -11.11 -7.98 2.66
N THR A 175 -10.14 -7.11 2.52
CA THR A 175 -8.75 -7.36 2.92
C THR A 175 -8.10 -6.08 3.43
N ALA A 176 -6.87 -6.19 3.94
CA ALA A 176 -6.00 -5.05 4.17
C ALA A 176 -4.83 -5.11 3.17
N ASP A 177 -4.30 -3.96 2.84
CA ASP A 177 -3.08 -3.83 2.02
C ASP A 177 -1.82 -4.20 2.83
N HIS A 178 -1.80 -3.92 4.12
CA HIS A 178 -0.79 -4.32 5.10
C HIS A 178 -1.34 -4.31 6.53
N GLY A 179 -0.56 -4.84 7.47
CA GLY A 179 -0.79 -4.70 8.92
C GLY A 179 -0.17 -3.43 9.49
N MET A 180 -0.07 -3.35 10.83
CA MET A 180 0.45 -2.20 11.55
C MET A 180 1.03 -2.63 12.90
N GLU A 181 2.28 -2.21 13.20
CA GLU A 181 2.96 -2.53 14.45
C GLU A 181 3.48 -1.28 15.17
N GLU A 182 3.69 -1.40 16.48
CA GLU A 182 4.36 -0.37 17.28
C GLU A 182 5.85 -0.34 17.01
N LYS A 183 6.41 0.87 16.94
CA LYS A 183 7.81 1.11 16.62
C LYS A 183 8.44 1.99 17.69
N THR A 184 9.62 1.59 18.17
CA THR A 184 10.35 2.24 19.27
C THR A 184 11.72 2.77 18.85
N ALA A 185 12.21 2.37 17.66
CA ALA A 185 13.49 2.80 17.12
C ALA A 185 13.38 3.18 15.65
N ALA A 186 14.13 4.19 15.25
CA ALA A 186 14.34 4.53 13.85
C ALA A 186 15.83 4.46 13.50
N ILE A 187 16.15 4.00 12.29
CA ILE A 187 17.52 3.82 11.77
C ILE A 187 17.62 4.48 10.39
N ASP A 188 18.74 5.13 10.14
CA ASP A 188 19.14 5.53 8.80
C ASP A 188 20.30 4.64 8.30
N PRO A 189 20.04 3.69 7.40
CA PRO A 189 21.08 2.83 6.83
C PRO A 189 22.24 3.61 6.19
N SER A 190 21.97 4.78 5.58
CA SER A 190 23.01 5.60 4.95
C SER A 190 23.96 6.20 5.99
N GLN A 191 23.45 6.64 7.14
CA GLN A 191 24.27 7.14 8.24
C GLN A 191 25.12 6.04 8.90
N ILE A 192 24.56 4.83 9.03
CA ILE A 192 25.30 3.65 9.49
C ILE A 192 26.48 3.35 8.56
N LEU A 193 26.23 3.26 7.26
CA LEU A 193 27.26 3.00 6.25
C LEU A 193 28.32 4.09 6.19
N LYS A 194 27.93 5.35 6.34
CA LYS A 194 28.83 6.51 6.38
C LYS A 194 29.84 6.40 7.53
N GLN A 195 29.46 5.88 8.69
CA GLN A 195 30.40 5.64 9.81
C GLN A 195 31.49 4.64 9.45
N CYS A 196 31.24 3.74 8.50
CA CYS A 196 32.18 2.77 7.97
C CYS A 196 32.92 3.26 6.70
N GLY A 197 32.75 4.53 6.33
CA GLY A 197 33.38 5.12 5.15
C GLY A 197 32.73 4.74 3.81
N ILE A 198 31.49 4.21 3.85
CA ILE A 198 30.72 3.82 2.67
C ILE A 198 29.72 4.93 2.34
N SER A 199 29.77 5.45 1.12
CA SER A 199 28.82 6.45 0.62
C SER A 199 27.59 5.75 0.01
N ALA A 200 26.42 6.09 0.53
CA ALA A 200 25.15 5.51 0.10
C ALA A 200 23.98 6.46 0.35
N ASN A 201 22.90 6.28 -0.42
CA ASN A 201 21.60 6.92 -0.20
C ASN A 201 20.57 5.87 0.22
N SER A 202 19.91 6.07 1.35
CA SER A 202 18.82 5.21 1.83
C SER A 202 17.48 5.84 1.55
N ILE A 203 16.57 5.08 0.94
CA ILE A 203 15.20 5.51 0.65
C ILE A 203 14.25 4.63 1.43
N PRO A 204 13.60 5.18 2.48
CA PRO A 204 12.55 4.46 3.20
C PRO A 204 11.40 4.11 2.26
N ILE A 205 10.82 2.93 2.46
CA ILE A 205 9.72 2.44 1.62
C ILE A 205 8.49 3.35 1.69
N ILE A 206 8.24 3.95 2.85
CA ILE A 206 7.20 4.96 3.06
C ILE A 206 7.85 6.34 2.91
N LYS A 207 7.88 6.85 1.68
CA LYS A 207 8.34 8.20 1.38
C LYS A 207 7.34 8.85 0.45
N ASP A 208 6.52 9.76 0.97
CA ASP A 208 5.56 10.52 0.19
C ASP A 208 5.26 11.91 0.81
N ARG A 209 4.30 12.64 0.24
CA ARG A 209 3.94 14.00 0.68
C ARG A 209 3.03 14.02 1.93
N TYR A 210 2.57 12.87 2.41
CA TYR A 210 1.67 12.75 3.57
C TYR A 210 2.45 12.55 4.88
N GLU A 211 3.52 13.33 5.10
CA GLU A 211 4.41 13.18 6.26
C GLU A 211 3.69 13.21 7.61
N ALA A 212 2.66 14.05 7.75
CA ALA A 212 1.87 14.12 8.98
C ALA A 212 1.16 12.80 9.32
N HIS A 213 1.02 11.90 8.35
CA HIS A 213 0.42 10.58 8.50
C HIS A 213 1.37 9.59 9.18
N HIS A 214 2.61 9.47 8.69
CA HIS A 214 3.55 8.39 9.04
C HIS A 214 5.01 8.84 9.21
N SER A 215 5.29 10.16 9.15
CA SER A 215 6.64 10.74 9.31
C SER A 215 7.69 10.21 8.33
N ASN A 216 7.28 9.63 7.20
CA ASN A 216 8.17 8.94 6.23
C ASN A 216 9.06 7.85 6.88
N LEU A 217 8.54 7.16 7.91
CA LEU A 217 9.23 6.10 8.64
C LEU A 217 8.56 4.76 8.35
N GLY A 218 9.28 3.82 7.74
CA GLY A 218 8.74 2.52 7.34
C GLY A 218 9.65 1.34 7.65
N GLY A 219 9.08 0.14 7.75
CA GLY A 219 9.79 -1.09 8.11
C GLY A 219 10.69 -1.68 7.02
N ALA A 220 10.85 -1.03 5.87
CA ALA A 220 11.76 -1.43 4.82
C ALA A 220 12.45 -0.21 4.18
N ALA A 221 13.61 -0.42 3.55
CA ALA A 221 14.30 0.62 2.78
C ALA A 221 15.12 0.01 1.63
N TYR A 222 15.28 0.81 0.59
CA TYR A 222 16.26 0.57 -0.47
C TYR A 222 17.51 1.39 -0.21
N VAL A 223 18.69 0.76 -0.33
CA VAL A 223 19.99 1.41 -0.21
C VAL A 223 20.66 1.43 -1.57
N PHE A 224 21.04 2.61 -2.02
CA PHE A 224 21.74 2.87 -3.28
C PHE A 224 23.18 3.25 -2.97
N LEU A 225 24.14 2.47 -3.47
CA LEU A 225 25.57 2.68 -3.24
C LEU A 225 26.16 3.58 -4.33
N ASP A 226 27.02 4.51 -3.93
CA ASP A 226 27.77 5.31 -4.89
C ASP A 226 28.83 4.46 -5.63
N HIS A 227 29.32 3.40 -4.99
CA HIS A 227 30.32 2.51 -5.56
C HIS A 227 29.94 1.04 -5.37
N GLN A 228 29.77 0.30 -6.45
CA GLN A 228 29.41 -1.12 -6.43
C GLN A 228 30.45 -2.02 -5.71
N ARG A 229 31.73 -1.61 -5.66
CA ARG A 229 32.77 -2.33 -4.91
C ARG A 229 32.50 -2.44 -3.41
N ASP A 230 31.65 -1.58 -2.87
CA ASP A 230 31.34 -1.52 -1.43
C ASP A 230 30.17 -2.45 -1.04
N LEU A 231 29.54 -3.11 -2.02
CA LEU A 231 28.31 -3.90 -1.84
C LEU A 231 28.45 -4.96 -0.72
N GLU A 232 29.49 -5.78 -0.79
CA GLU A 232 29.68 -6.88 0.18
C GLU A 232 29.90 -6.32 1.60
N THR A 233 30.74 -5.28 1.71
CA THR A 233 31.02 -4.64 3.01
C THR A 233 29.77 -3.96 3.56
N ALA A 234 28.98 -3.30 2.70
CA ALA A 234 27.72 -2.68 3.10
C ALA A 234 26.70 -3.71 3.59
N ILE A 235 26.54 -4.84 2.88
CA ILE A 235 25.66 -5.95 3.31
C ILE A 235 26.09 -6.48 4.67
N GLN A 236 27.37 -6.75 4.89
CA GLN A 236 27.88 -7.26 6.17
C GLN A 236 27.69 -6.24 7.31
N THR A 237 27.92 -4.96 7.04
CA THR A 237 27.70 -3.87 8.01
C THR A 237 26.22 -3.83 8.43
N LEU A 238 25.31 -3.83 7.46
CA LEU A 238 23.88 -3.76 7.73
C LEU A 238 23.34 -5.03 8.44
N LYS A 239 23.84 -6.22 8.08
CA LYS A 239 23.50 -7.48 8.77
C LYS A 239 23.91 -7.49 10.24
N ASN A 240 24.96 -6.75 10.61
CA ASN A 240 25.42 -6.66 11.99
C ASN A 240 24.81 -5.47 12.76
N THR A 241 23.90 -4.72 12.14
CA THR A 241 23.25 -3.57 12.76
C THR A 241 21.99 -4.01 13.50
N GLN A 242 21.92 -3.72 14.80
CA GLN A 242 20.73 -4.00 15.59
C GLN A 242 19.52 -3.25 15.02
N GLY A 243 18.37 -3.90 14.93
CA GLY A 243 17.14 -3.36 14.36
C GLY A 243 16.96 -3.67 12.86
N ILE A 244 18.02 -4.13 12.17
CA ILE A 244 17.94 -4.65 10.79
C ILE A 244 17.86 -6.17 10.87
N GLU A 245 16.71 -6.74 10.50
CA GLU A 245 16.47 -8.20 10.61
C GLU A 245 16.92 -8.95 9.36
N GLU A 246 16.66 -8.38 8.17
CA GLU A 246 16.97 -9.01 6.91
C GLU A 246 17.69 -8.04 5.95
N VAL A 247 18.70 -8.53 5.24
CA VAL A 247 19.49 -7.74 4.26
C VAL A 247 19.71 -8.57 3.02
N TYR A 248 19.29 -8.05 1.88
CA TYR A 248 19.36 -8.72 0.59
C TYR A 248 20.08 -7.87 -0.45
N SER A 249 20.85 -8.50 -1.32
CA SER A 249 21.28 -7.88 -2.56
C SER A 249 20.08 -7.63 -3.48
N ALA A 250 20.18 -6.70 -4.44
CA ALA A 250 19.12 -6.43 -5.39
C ALA A 250 18.64 -7.70 -6.15
N PRO A 251 19.51 -8.59 -6.68
CA PRO A 251 19.10 -9.82 -7.33
C PRO A 251 18.31 -10.75 -6.40
N ASP A 252 18.77 -10.91 -5.14
CA ASP A 252 18.12 -11.77 -4.17
C ASP A 252 16.75 -11.21 -3.79
N ALA A 253 16.67 -9.91 -3.52
CA ALA A 253 15.40 -9.23 -3.20
C ALA A 253 14.40 -9.35 -4.36
N ALA A 254 14.85 -9.11 -5.60
CA ALA A 254 14.00 -9.24 -6.78
C ALA A 254 13.45 -10.65 -6.96
N GLN A 255 14.25 -11.66 -6.65
CA GLN A 255 13.83 -13.06 -6.74
C GLN A 255 12.88 -13.46 -5.60
N ILE A 256 13.26 -13.18 -4.35
CA ILE A 256 12.55 -13.64 -3.14
C ILE A 256 11.18 -12.96 -3.01
N PHE A 257 11.15 -11.65 -3.26
CA PHE A 257 9.93 -10.84 -3.07
C PHE A 257 9.21 -10.51 -4.37
N SER A 258 9.67 -11.04 -5.50
CA SER A 258 9.12 -10.74 -6.83
C SER A 258 9.06 -9.23 -7.09
N LEU A 259 10.15 -8.51 -6.82
CA LEU A 259 10.30 -7.08 -7.08
C LEU A 259 10.82 -6.81 -8.49
N HIS A 260 10.52 -5.61 -9.03
CA HIS A 260 11.05 -5.20 -10.32
C HIS A 260 12.53 -4.78 -10.18
N PRO A 261 13.48 -5.47 -10.85
CA PRO A 261 14.92 -5.32 -10.58
C PRO A 261 15.45 -3.90 -10.84
N ASP A 262 14.90 -3.21 -11.83
CA ASP A 262 15.35 -1.85 -12.21
C ASP A 262 14.73 -0.74 -11.34
N ARG A 263 13.91 -1.11 -10.34
CA ARG A 263 13.17 -0.16 -9.51
C ARG A 263 13.42 -0.33 -8.01
N ILE A 264 14.50 -1.00 -7.65
CA ILE A 264 14.97 -1.23 -6.28
C ILE A 264 16.41 -0.77 -6.11
N GLY A 265 16.86 -0.58 -4.86
CA GLY A 265 18.25 -0.23 -4.52
C GLY A 265 19.22 -1.38 -4.77
N ASP A 266 20.52 -1.16 -4.54
CA ASP A 266 21.55 -2.21 -4.58
C ASP A 266 21.37 -3.21 -3.46
N ILE A 267 20.84 -2.71 -2.32
CA ILE A 267 20.51 -3.51 -1.15
C ILE A 267 19.08 -3.20 -0.73
N PHE A 268 18.34 -4.23 -0.34
CA PHE A 268 17.03 -4.14 0.28
C PHE A 268 17.14 -4.59 1.72
N VAL A 269 16.65 -3.77 2.66
CA VAL A 269 16.66 -4.06 4.08
C VAL A 269 15.26 -4.12 4.64
N LEU A 270 15.02 -5.08 5.55
CA LEU A 270 13.79 -5.20 6.34
C LEU A 270 14.15 -5.03 7.82
N ALA A 271 13.37 -4.21 8.50
CA ALA A 271 13.50 -3.98 9.92
C ALA A 271 12.91 -5.12 10.75
N ASP A 272 13.38 -5.25 11.98
CA ASP A 272 12.70 -6.05 12.98
C ASP A 272 11.34 -5.45 13.38
N LYS A 273 10.63 -6.14 14.27
CA LYS A 273 9.29 -5.75 14.68
C LYS A 273 9.19 -4.33 15.24
N GLU A 274 10.23 -3.86 15.95
CA GLU A 274 10.20 -2.62 16.73
C GLU A 274 10.86 -1.43 16.00
N THR A 275 11.49 -1.66 14.85
CA THR A 275 12.31 -0.68 14.14
C THR A 275 11.63 -0.19 12.84
N VAL A 276 11.92 1.07 12.48
CA VAL A 276 11.63 1.67 11.16
C VAL A 276 12.88 2.27 10.57
N PHE A 277 12.87 2.46 9.25
CA PHE A 277 13.89 3.21 8.52
C PHE A 277 13.37 4.60 8.14
N GLY A 278 14.27 5.58 8.20
CA GLY A 278 14.02 6.97 7.84
C GLY A 278 15.26 7.66 7.29
N VAL A 279 15.10 8.90 6.87
CA VAL A 279 16.21 9.80 6.60
C VAL A 279 16.42 10.64 7.86
N LEU A 280 17.52 10.38 8.57
CA LEU A 280 17.80 10.95 9.88
C LEU A 280 19.11 11.74 9.87
N ASP A 281 19.26 12.66 10.83
CA ASP A 281 20.52 13.38 11.05
C ASP A 281 21.55 12.51 11.79
N VAL A 282 21.12 11.42 12.40
CA VAL A 282 21.91 10.48 13.21
C VAL A 282 21.67 9.02 12.74
N PRO A 283 22.60 8.10 13.03
CA PRO A 283 22.44 6.69 12.60
C PRO A 283 21.20 5.99 13.15
N ASN A 284 20.79 6.33 14.36
CA ASN A 284 19.58 5.81 15.01
C ASN A 284 19.04 6.80 16.04
N GLU A 285 17.73 6.70 16.27
CA GLU A 285 17.04 7.47 17.32
C GLU A 285 15.86 6.67 17.89
N LYS A 286 15.39 7.10 19.08
CA LYS A 286 14.16 6.54 19.66
C LYS A 286 12.95 7.23 19.07
N VAL A 287 11.95 6.44 18.73
CA VAL A 287 10.64 6.91 18.26
C VAL A 287 9.52 6.27 19.07
N SER A 288 8.32 6.81 18.96
CA SER A 288 7.11 6.20 19.50
C SER A 288 5.98 6.45 18.50
N LEU A 289 5.76 5.49 17.63
CA LEU A 289 4.76 5.57 16.56
C LEU A 289 4.29 4.18 16.16
N ARG A 290 3.30 4.10 15.29
CA ARG A 290 2.86 2.87 14.64
C ARG A 290 3.15 2.98 13.15
N SER A 291 3.71 1.93 12.56
CA SER A 291 4.10 1.91 11.14
C SER A 291 4.11 0.49 10.59
N HIS A 292 4.43 0.39 9.31
CA HIS A 292 4.41 -0.82 8.51
C HIS A 292 5.56 -0.82 7.48
N GLY A 293 5.63 -1.84 6.63
CA GLY A 293 6.64 -1.92 5.56
C GLY A 293 7.51 -3.17 5.62
N SER A 294 7.63 -3.79 6.80
CA SER A 294 8.44 -4.98 7.01
C SER A 294 7.65 -6.28 6.81
N ARG A 295 8.28 -7.40 7.09
CA ARG A 295 7.64 -8.72 7.08
C ARG A 295 6.60 -8.88 8.20
N HIS A 296 6.77 -8.16 9.30
CA HIS A 296 5.90 -8.24 10.47
C HIS A 296 4.48 -7.71 10.21
N GLU A 297 4.33 -6.79 9.26
CA GLU A 297 3.04 -6.22 8.84
C GLU A 297 2.47 -6.89 7.56
N SER A 298 3.03 -8.03 7.12
CA SER A 298 2.59 -8.70 5.88
C SER A 298 1.37 -9.62 6.06
N TYR A 299 1.02 -10.01 7.27
CA TYR A 299 -0.15 -10.82 7.53
C TYR A 299 -1.42 -9.97 7.54
N VAL A 300 -2.33 -10.26 6.62
CA VAL A 300 -3.59 -9.55 6.44
C VAL A 300 -4.76 -10.52 6.33
N PRO A 301 -5.97 -10.15 6.77
CA PRO A 301 -7.15 -10.97 6.58
C PRO A 301 -7.60 -10.97 5.12
N ILE A 302 -8.26 -12.05 4.69
CA ILE A 302 -9.07 -12.10 3.48
C ILE A 302 -10.42 -12.67 3.88
N VAL A 303 -11.48 -11.90 3.67
CA VAL A 303 -12.87 -12.30 3.93
C VAL A 303 -13.62 -12.25 2.61
N GLY A 304 -14.25 -13.35 2.23
CA GLY A 304 -15.12 -13.44 1.05
C GLY A 304 -16.59 -13.64 1.46
N TYR A 305 -17.48 -12.83 0.92
CA TYR A 305 -18.91 -13.01 0.99
C TYR A 305 -19.43 -13.39 -0.39
N ASN A 306 -20.20 -14.47 -0.49
CA ASN A 306 -20.65 -15.08 -1.76
C ASN A 306 -19.51 -15.42 -2.73
N SER A 307 -18.28 -15.62 -2.21
CA SER A 307 -17.13 -15.95 -3.02
C SER A 307 -17.29 -17.33 -3.67
N PRO A 308 -17.07 -17.46 -4.99
CA PRO A 308 -17.00 -18.77 -5.65
C PRO A 308 -15.68 -19.50 -5.37
N PHE A 309 -14.69 -18.81 -4.77
CA PHE A 309 -13.35 -19.35 -4.50
C PHE A 309 -13.26 -19.91 -3.08
N SER A 310 -12.39 -20.90 -2.89
CA SER A 310 -12.11 -21.50 -1.59
C SER A 310 -10.99 -20.76 -0.86
N VAL A 311 -10.90 -20.94 0.46
CA VAL A 311 -9.82 -20.34 1.27
C VAL A 311 -8.43 -20.71 0.76
N SER A 312 -8.25 -21.94 0.22
CA SER A 312 -6.98 -22.43 -0.32
C SER A 312 -6.51 -21.74 -1.60
N ASP A 313 -7.38 -20.99 -2.27
CA ASP A 313 -7.04 -20.25 -3.50
C ASP A 313 -6.30 -18.94 -3.21
N PHE A 314 -6.27 -18.53 -1.94
CA PHE A 314 -5.65 -17.27 -1.49
C PHE A 314 -4.39 -17.55 -0.68
N THR A 315 -3.28 -16.98 -1.12
CA THR A 315 -2.00 -16.91 -0.38
C THR A 315 -1.63 -15.46 -0.08
N TYR A 316 -1.90 -14.59 -1.04
CA TYR A 316 -1.66 -13.15 -0.94
C TYR A 316 -2.96 -12.36 -1.15
N ASN A 317 -3.01 -11.12 -0.68
CA ASN A 317 -4.13 -10.24 -0.95
C ASN A 317 -4.32 -9.95 -2.46
N LEU A 318 -3.25 -9.97 -3.25
CA LEU A 318 -3.31 -9.84 -4.72
C LEU A 318 -4.10 -10.99 -5.40
N ASP A 319 -4.23 -12.13 -4.74
CA ASP A 319 -4.97 -13.27 -5.30
C ASP A 319 -6.45 -12.96 -5.49
N ILE A 320 -6.99 -12.00 -4.73
CA ILE A 320 -8.36 -11.48 -4.96
C ILE A 320 -8.48 -10.93 -6.38
N GLY A 321 -7.60 -9.99 -6.75
CA GLY A 321 -7.62 -9.41 -8.10
C GLY A 321 -7.30 -10.43 -9.18
N ARG A 322 -6.32 -11.31 -8.95
CA ARG A 322 -5.94 -12.37 -9.90
C ARG A 322 -7.12 -13.29 -10.21
N LEU A 323 -7.77 -13.83 -9.18
CA LEU A 323 -8.90 -14.75 -9.35
C LEU A 323 -10.10 -14.06 -10.00
N MET A 324 -10.38 -12.80 -9.63
CA MET A 324 -11.40 -12.01 -10.30
C MET A 324 -11.08 -11.78 -11.78
N ILE A 325 -9.83 -11.43 -12.13
CA ILE A 325 -9.38 -11.26 -13.52
C ILE A 325 -9.51 -12.56 -14.31
N ASP A 326 -9.15 -13.69 -13.71
CA ASP A 326 -9.24 -15.01 -14.35
C ASP A 326 -10.70 -15.43 -14.56
N SER A 327 -11.63 -14.98 -13.71
CA SER A 327 -13.07 -15.24 -13.84
C SER A 327 -13.79 -14.33 -14.85
N LEU A 328 -13.20 -13.21 -15.28
CA LEU A 328 -13.75 -12.35 -16.32
C LEU A 328 -13.78 -13.10 -17.66
N GLN A 329 -14.95 -13.35 -18.20
CA GLN A 329 -15.16 -14.05 -19.48
C GLN A 329 -15.23 -13.10 -20.66
#